data_d67b9cd0d2c75761cb8e90a9d9356d50
#
_entry.id   d67b9cd0d2c75761cb8e90a9d9356d50
#
_cell.length_a   1.000
_cell.length_b   1.000
_cell.length_c   1.000
_cell.angle_alpha   90.00
_cell.angle_beta   90.00
_cell.angle_gamma   90.00
#
_symmetry.space_group_name_H-M   'P 1'
#
loop_
_entity.id
_entity.type
_entity.pdbx_description
1 polymer ?
#
loop_
_entity_poly.entity_id
_entity_poly.type
_entity_poly.pdbx_seq_one_letter_code
_entity_poly.pdbx_strand_id
1 'polypeptide(L)'
;MTIRYAVPDDVPALSAVEAECFPPAEAATAAEFAERVAHYGNHFWLMYDGDKLISFVDGFVTDDADLTDEMYENAVMHNENGAWQMIFGVNTLPAYRQHGYAGELIQKAIADAKEQDRKGLVLTCKDRLVHYYARFGFADEGVTDKSTHGNVACCLLYTSDAADEL
;
A
#
# COMPACT_ATOMS: atom_id res chain seq x y z
N MET A 1 -8.62 -15.07 10.94
CA MET A 1 -8.06 -13.76 10.54
C MET A 1 -9.18 -12.79 10.21
N THR A 2 -9.06 -11.56 10.65
CA THR A 2 -10.04 -10.50 10.38
C THR A 2 -9.40 -9.44 9.51
N ILE A 3 -10.08 -9.03 8.44
CA ILE A 3 -9.65 -7.95 7.57
C ILE A 3 -10.59 -6.76 7.78
N ARG A 4 -10.03 -5.58 8.04
CA ARG A 4 -10.81 -4.35 8.21
C ARG A 4 -10.00 -3.11 7.86
N TYR A 5 -10.66 -1.96 7.78
CA TYR A 5 -10.02 -0.66 7.56
C TYR A 5 -9.49 -0.11 8.88
N ALA A 6 -8.61 0.90 8.80
CA ALA A 6 -7.98 1.49 9.98
C ALA A 6 -8.87 2.52 10.67
N VAL A 7 -8.75 2.56 11.99
CA VAL A 7 -9.28 3.62 12.84
C VAL A 7 -8.12 4.21 13.66
N PRO A 8 -8.28 5.41 14.26
CA PRO A 8 -7.17 6.05 14.99
C PRO A 8 -6.51 5.19 16.07
N ASP A 9 -7.25 4.31 16.72
CA ASP A 9 -6.71 3.42 17.74
C ASP A 9 -5.71 2.40 17.21
N ASP A 10 -5.67 2.20 15.88
CA ASP A 10 -4.72 1.27 15.25
C ASP A 10 -3.31 1.86 15.08
N VAL A 11 -3.14 3.17 15.24
CA VAL A 11 -1.87 3.85 14.95
C VAL A 11 -0.66 3.24 15.68
N PRO A 12 -0.72 2.94 16.98
CA PRO A 12 0.42 2.31 17.65
C PRO A 12 0.79 0.95 17.04
N ALA A 13 -0.20 0.12 16.69
CA ALA A 13 0.05 -1.18 16.08
C ALA A 13 0.63 -1.03 14.68
N LEU A 14 0.12 -0.09 13.87
CA LEU A 14 0.65 0.19 12.53
C LEU A 14 2.12 0.60 12.60
N SER A 15 2.46 1.52 13.49
CA SER A 15 3.83 1.99 13.68
C SER A 15 4.76 0.85 14.11
N ALA A 16 4.31 -0.01 15.01
CA ALA A 16 5.10 -1.14 15.50
C ALA A 16 5.39 -2.17 14.40
N VAL A 17 4.38 -2.51 13.59
CA VAL A 17 4.55 -3.45 12.46
C VAL A 17 5.49 -2.86 11.42
N GLU A 18 5.32 -1.60 11.07
CA GLU A 18 6.18 -0.94 10.09
C GLU A 18 7.65 -0.95 10.54
N ALA A 19 7.90 -0.66 11.82
CA ALA A 19 9.25 -0.65 12.39
C ALA A 19 9.92 -2.04 12.36
N GLU A 20 9.14 -3.11 12.40
CA GLU A 20 9.67 -4.47 12.24
C GLU A 20 9.94 -4.83 10.77
N CYS A 21 9.20 -4.23 9.84
CA CYS A 21 9.28 -4.57 8.43
C CYS A 21 10.31 -3.75 7.64
N PHE A 22 10.61 -2.53 8.09
CA PHE A 22 11.47 -1.59 7.36
C PHE A 22 12.55 -1.01 8.25
N PRO A 23 13.74 -0.66 7.67
CA PRO A 23 14.78 0.08 8.40
C PRO A 23 14.25 1.45 8.87
N PRO A 24 14.83 2.02 9.93
CA PRO A 24 14.37 3.34 10.43
C PRO A 24 14.37 4.46 9.39
N ALA A 25 15.26 4.40 8.41
CA ALA A 25 15.32 5.41 7.34
C ALA A 25 14.12 5.36 6.40
N GLU A 26 13.45 4.22 6.31
CA GLU A 26 12.32 3.98 5.38
C GLU A 26 10.97 3.89 6.11
N ALA A 27 10.98 3.51 7.39
CA ALA A 27 9.75 3.28 8.15
C ALA A 27 9.02 4.59 8.44
N ALA A 28 7.71 4.62 8.20
CA ALA A 28 6.87 5.73 8.59
C ALA A 28 6.73 5.77 10.13
N THR A 29 6.65 6.97 10.67
CA THR A 29 6.52 7.19 12.12
C THR A 29 5.07 7.09 12.58
N ALA A 30 4.86 7.00 13.91
CA ALA A 30 3.53 7.03 14.49
C ALA A 30 2.79 8.33 14.14
N ALA A 31 3.48 9.47 14.13
CA ALA A 31 2.89 10.75 13.76
C ALA A 31 2.44 10.76 12.31
N GLU A 32 3.22 10.17 11.40
CA GLU A 32 2.85 10.04 9.99
C GLU A 32 1.65 9.12 9.82
N PHE A 33 1.57 8.00 10.54
CA PHE A 33 0.41 7.11 10.50
C PHE A 33 -0.84 7.79 11.06
N ALA A 34 -0.72 8.61 12.11
CA ALA A 34 -1.85 9.34 12.65
C ALA A 34 -2.45 10.27 11.58
N GLU A 35 -1.61 10.99 10.84
CA GLU A 35 -2.05 11.84 9.74
C GLU A 35 -2.70 11.04 8.61
N ARG A 36 -2.07 9.94 8.20
CA ARG A 36 -2.60 9.08 7.15
C ARG A 36 -3.97 8.51 7.50
N VAL A 37 -4.12 7.98 8.70
CA VAL A 37 -5.40 7.40 9.15
C VAL A 37 -6.48 8.47 9.25
N ALA A 38 -6.12 9.68 9.70
CA ALA A 38 -7.06 10.79 9.77
C ALA A 38 -7.60 11.19 8.39
N HIS A 39 -6.76 11.13 7.36
CA HIS A 39 -7.13 11.53 6.00
C HIS A 39 -7.67 10.39 5.14
N TYR A 40 -7.15 9.17 5.29
CA TYR A 40 -7.53 8.05 4.42
C TYR A 40 -7.49 6.68 5.11
N GLY A 41 -7.95 6.61 6.36
CA GLY A 41 -8.04 5.32 7.09
C GLY A 41 -8.83 4.25 6.34
N ASN A 42 -9.78 4.63 5.49
CA ASN A 42 -10.54 3.73 4.62
C ASN A 42 -9.73 3.17 3.44
N HIS A 43 -8.49 3.60 3.26
CA HIS A 43 -7.53 3.06 2.29
C HIS A 43 -6.36 2.38 2.99
N PHE A 44 -6.62 1.85 4.18
CA PHE A 44 -5.77 0.93 4.93
C PHE A 44 -6.49 -0.40 5.02
N TRP A 45 -5.82 -1.46 4.61
CA TRP A 45 -6.33 -2.84 4.69
C TRP A 45 -5.51 -3.56 5.74
N LEU A 46 -6.15 -3.86 6.88
CA LEU A 46 -5.50 -4.44 8.06
C LEU A 46 -5.94 -5.89 8.25
N MET A 47 -4.99 -6.76 8.57
CA MET A 47 -5.29 -8.13 8.95
C MET A 47 -4.90 -8.38 10.39
N TYR A 48 -5.86 -8.80 11.19
CA TYR A 48 -5.69 -9.11 12.60
C TYR A 48 -5.82 -10.60 12.85
N ASP A 49 -4.91 -11.13 13.67
CA ASP A 49 -5.02 -12.45 14.27
C ASP A 49 -5.44 -12.23 15.73
N GLY A 50 -6.75 -12.35 16.01
CA GLY A 50 -7.30 -11.91 17.29
C GLY A 50 -7.06 -10.42 17.49
N ASP A 51 -6.32 -10.07 18.55
CA ASP A 51 -6.00 -8.68 18.88
C ASP A 51 -4.67 -8.20 18.28
N LYS A 52 -3.97 -9.06 17.52
CA LYS A 52 -2.66 -8.76 16.98
C LYS A 52 -2.72 -8.36 15.52
N LEU A 53 -2.26 -7.17 15.19
CA LEU A 53 -2.06 -6.75 13.81
C LEU A 53 -0.87 -7.52 13.23
N ILE A 54 -1.08 -8.28 12.16
CA ILE A 54 -0.04 -9.13 11.56
C ILE A 54 0.37 -8.69 10.17
N SER A 55 -0.50 -7.97 9.46
CA SER A 55 -0.22 -7.53 8.10
C SER A 55 -1.08 -6.31 7.77
N PHE A 56 -0.55 -5.39 6.98
CA PHE A 56 -1.37 -4.29 6.45
C PHE A 56 -0.80 -3.75 5.15
N VAL A 57 -1.71 -3.18 4.36
CA VAL A 57 -1.41 -2.46 3.12
C VAL A 57 -2.03 -1.09 3.24
N ASP A 58 -1.34 -0.05 2.84
CA ASP A 58 -1.87 1.32 2.89
C ASP A 58 -1.43 2.17 1.71
N GLY A 59 -2.23 3.17 1.40
CA GLY A 59 -1.91 4.17 0.41
C GLY A 59 -3.10 5.06 0.13
N PHE A 60 -2.85 6.27 -0.37
CA PHE A 60 -3.92 7.22 -0.61
C PHE A 60 -4.39 7.22 -2.07
N VAL A 61 -5.37 8.05 -2.37
CA VAL A 61 -5.94 8.18 -3.72
C VAL A 61 -5.57 9.55 -4.28
N THR A 62 -5.29 9.60 -5.58
CA THR A 62 -4.91 10.81 -6.29
C THR A 62 -5.34 10.74 -7.75
N ASP A 63 -5.38 11.88 -8.43
CA ASP A 63 -5.61 11.93 -9.87
C ASP A 63 -4.32 11.71 -10.68
N ASP A 64 -3.17 11.76 -10.06
CA ASP A 64 -1.88 11.61 -10.71
C ASP A 64 -1.44 10.14 -10.70
N ALA A 65 -1.11 9.60 -11.88
CA ALA A 65 -0.63 8.23 -12.00
C ALA A 65 0.82 8.06 -11.55
N ASP A 66 1.55 9.15 -11.30
CA ASP A 66 2.94 9.11 -10.84
C ASP A 66 3.00 9.10 -9.32
N LEU A 67 3.59 8.05 -8.75
CA LEU A 67 3.84 7.97 -7.32
C LEU A 67 5.15 8.69 -7.00
N THR A 68 5.10 9.68 -6.10
CA THR A 68 6.25 10.48 -5.72
C THR A 68 6.58 10.34 -4.24
N ASP A 69 7.82 10.64 -3.86
CA ASP A 69 8.26 10.57 -2.45
C ASP A 69 7.46 11.52 -1.54
N GLU A 70 7.06 12.68 -2.06
CA GLU A 70 6.24 13.64 -1.30
C GLU A 70 4.93 13.03 -0.81
N MET A 71 4.34 12.13 -1.57
CA MET A 71 3.06 11.50 -1.22
C MET A 71 3.14 10.70 0.08
N TYR A 72 4.29 10.09 0.37
CA TYR A 72 4.49 9.34 1.61
C TYR A 72 4.44 10.22 2.85
N GLU A 73 4.81 11.49 2.71
CA GLU A 73 4.97 12.43 3.81
C GLU A 73 3.81 13.41 3.95
N ASN A 74 2.94 13.52 2.93
CA ASN A 74 1.92 14.55 2.86
C ASN A 74 0.52 13.96 2.63
N ALA A 75 -0.12 13.53 3.71
CA ALA A 75 -1.47 12.93 3.66
C ALA A 75 -2.54 13.89 3.13
N VAL A 76 -2.29 15.20 3.20
CA VAL A 76 -3.22 16.23 2.69
C VAL A 76 -3.39 16.14 1.17
N MET A 77 -2.43 15.54 0.46
CA MET A 77 -2.53 15.32 -0.99
C MET A 77 -3.60 14.30 -1.37
N HIS A 78 -4.13 13.54 -0.41
CA HIS A 78 -5.19 12.56 -0.67
C HIS A 78 -6.43 13.24 -1.27
N ASN A 79 -6.93 12.65 -2.36
CA ASN A 79 -8.17 13.07 -3.01
C ASN A 79 -9.07 11.84 -3.15
N GLU A 80 -10.11 11.76 -2.32
CA GLU A 80 -11.03 10.61 -2.30
C GLU A 80 -11.70 10.37 -3.66
N ASN A 81 -11.82 11.39 -4.49
CA ASN A 81 -12.41 11.27 -5.84
C ASN A 81 -11.36 11.03 -6.93
N GLY A 82 -10.13 10.76 -6.56
CA GLY A 82 -9.03 10.53 -7.49
C GLY A 82 -9.16 9.26 -8.31
N ALA A 83 -8.46 9.22 -9.43
CA ALA A 83 -8.51 8.09 -10.37
C ALA A 83 -7.60 6.93 -9.98
N TRP A 84 -6.59 7.14 -9.16
CA TRP A 84 -5.54 6.16 -8.89
C TRP A 84 -5.38 5.88 -7.40
N GLN A 85 -5.38 4.59 -7.05
CA GLN A 85 -5.02 4.13 -5.71
C GLN A 85 -3.52 3.94 -5.64
N MET A 86 -2.85 4.75 -4.82
CA MET A 86 -1.43 4.55 -4.52
C MET A 86 -1.28 3.48 -3.44
N ILE A 87 -0.20 2.71 -3.48
CA ILE A 87 0.18 1.77 -2.44
C ILE A 87 1.55 2.20 -1.91
N PHE A 88 1.60 2.60 -0.65
CA PHE A 88 2.80 3.08 0.00
C PHE A 88 3.56 1.99 0.75
N GLY A 89 2.83 1.07 1.36
CA GLY A 89 3.43 0.01 2.15
C GLY A 89 2.68 -1.30 2.05
N VAL A 90 3.44 -2.39 2.00
CA VAL A 90 2.94 -3.76 2.07
C VAL A 90 3.74 -4.43 3.17
N ASN A 91 3.09 -4.72 4.29
CA ASN A 91 3.74 -5.15 5.52
C ASN A 91 3.18 -6.48 5.99
N THR A 92 4.06 -7.38 6.40
CA THR A 92 3.67 -8.61 7.12
C THR A 92 4.74 -8.90 8.15
N LEU A 93 4.34 -9.13 9.40
CA LEU A 93 5.27 -9.51 10.45
C LEU A 93 6.07 -10.75 10.03
N PRO A 94 7.38 -10.82 10.34
CA PRO A 94 8.23 -11.93 9.88
C PRO A 94 7.67 -13.31 10.20
N ALA A 95 7.08 -13.52 11.38
CA ALA A 95 6.53 -14.81 11.78
C ALA A 95 5.30 -15.23 10.97
N TYR A 96 4.68 -14.30 10.26
CA TYR A 96 3.44 -14.55 9.49
C TYR A 96 3.67 -14.53 7.98
N ARG A 97 4.92 -14.40 7.53
CA ARG A 97 5.26 -14.38 6.10
C ARG A 97 5.11 -15.76 5.47
N GLN A 98 4.99 -15.79 4.14
CA GLN A 98 4.86 -17.00 3.32
C GLN A 98 3.55 -17.77 3.55
N HIS A 99 2.51 -17.10 4.02
CA HIS A 99 1.17 -17.65 4.17
C HIS A 99 0.14 -17.00 3.22
N GLY A 100 0.57 -16.06 2.37
CA GLY A 100 -0.29 -15.38 1.42
C GLY A 100 -1.13 -14.24 2.00
N TYR A 101 -0.86 -13.81 3.23
CA TYR A 101 -1.68 -12.77 3.89
C TYR A 101 -1.58 -11.41 3.21
N ALA A 102 -0.37 -10.97 2.86
CA ALA A 102 -0.19 -9.72 2.12
C ALA A 102 -0.91 -9.77 0.77
N GLY A 103 -0.85 -10.91 0.10
CA GLY A 103 -1.55 -11.14 -1.17
C GLY A 103 -3.07 -10.98 -1.04
N GLU A 104 -3.65 -11.49 0.05
CA GLU A 104 -5.08 -11.30 0.31
C GLU A 104 -5.44 -9.83 0.47
N LEU A 105 -4.60 -9.06 1.17
CA LEU A 105 -4.81 -7.63 1.34
C LEU A 105 -4.65 -6.84 0.04
N ILE A 106 -3.66 -7.20 -0.77
CA ILE A 106 -3.46 -6.61 -2.10
C ILE A 106 -4.70 -6.87 -2.98
N GLN A 107 -5.22 -8.08 -2.98
CA GLN A 107 -6.41 -8.44 -3.75
C GLN A 107 -7.64 -7.66 -3.25
N LYS A 108 -7.76 -7.43 -1.94
CA LYS A 108 -8.83 -6.62 -1.38
C LYS A 108 -8.72 -5.17 -1.83
N ALA A 109 -7.50 -4.61 -1.83
CA ALA A 109 -7.26 -3.25 -2.32
C ALA A 109 -7.63 -3.12 -3.81
N ILE A 110 -7.28 -4.11 -4.62
CA ILE A 110 -7.64 -4.15 -6.05
C ILE A 110 -9.16 -4.20 -6.21
N ALA A 111 -9.84 -5.07 -5.45
CA ALA A 111 -11.30 -5.19 -5.51
C ALA A 111 -11.99 -3.88 -5.11
N ASP A 112 -11.52 -3.23 -4.05
CA ASP A 112 -12.07 -1.95 -3.59
C ASP A 112 -11.86 -0.85 -4.65
N ALA A 113 -10.69 -0.79 -5.27
CA ALA A 113 -10.42 0.19 -6.33
C ALA A 113 -11.34 -0.01 -7.53
N LYS A 114 -11.58 -1.25 -7.93
CA LYS A 114 -12.53 -1.57 -9.02
C LYS A 114 -13.96 -1.16 -8.67
N GLU A 115 -14.41 -1.48 -7.46
CA GLU A 115 -15.74 -1.12 -6.98
C GLU A 115 -15.93 0.40 -6.94
N GLN A 116 -14.87 1.13 -6.68
CA GLN A 116 -14.85 2.60 -6.64
C GLN A 116 -14.64 3.24 -8.01
N ASP A 117 -14.59 2.44 -9.09
CA ASP A 117 -14.38 2.90 -10.48
C ASP A 117 -13.06 3.66 -10.69
N ARG A 118 -12.02 3.32 -9.94
CA ARG A 118 -10.70 3.91 -10.14
C ARG A 118 -10.02 3.28 -11.35
N LYS A 119 -9.10 3.99 -11.97
CA LYS A 119 -8.36 3.49 -13.15
C LYS A 119 -7.41 2.36 -12.82
N GLY A 120 -6.87 2.34 -11.61
CA GLY A 120 -5.98 1.28 -11.18
C GLY A 120 -5.21 1.62 -9.92
N LEU A 121 -4.13 0.89 -9.71
CA LEU A 121 -3.26 1.03 -8.55
C LEU A 121 -1.81 1.25 -9.01
N VAL A 122 -1.06 2.02 -8.24
CA VAL A 122 0.36 2.31 -8.50
C VAL A 122 1.16 2.01 -7.25
N LEU A 123 2.28 1.30 -7.41
CA LEU A 123 3.24 1.10 -6.33
C LEU A 123 4.67 1.16 -6.87
N THR A 124 5.62 1.36 -5.97
CA THR A 124 7.03 1.20 -6.28
C THR A 124 7.60 0.10 -5.41
N CYS A 125 8.53 -0.68 -5.96
CA CYS A 125 9.17 -1.76 -5.22
C CYS A 125 10.60 -1.96 -5.69
N LYS A 126 11.39 -2.68 -4.90
CA LYS A 126 12.72 -3.12 -5.31
C LYS A 126 12.58 -4.14 -6.43
N ASP A 127 13.57 -4.17 -7.33
CA ASP A 127 13.58 -5.04 -8.52
C ASP A 127 13.26 -6.51 -8.18
N ARG A 128 13.78 -7.03 -7.08
CA ARG A 128 13.55 -8.41 -6.65
C ARG A 128 12.09 -8.75 -6.35
N LEU A 129 11.24 -7.74 -6.17
CA LEU A 129 9.82 -7.92 -5.83
C LEU A 129 8.90 -7.80 -7.04
N VAL A 130 9.41 -7.45 -8.22
CA VAL A 130 8.60 -7.29 -9.44
C VAL A 130 7.81 -8.56 -9.75
N HIS A 131 8.43 -9.73 -9.70
CA HIS A 131 7.76 -11.01 -9.95
C HIS A 131 6.64 -11.29 -8.93
N TYR A 132 6.85 -10.91 -7.68
CA TYR A 132 5.84 -11.10 -6.65
C TYR A 132 4.55 -10.32 -7.00
N TYR A 133 4.69 -9.04 -7.36
CA TYR A 133 3.54 -8.20 -7.69
C TYR A 133 2.92 -8.55 -9.04
N ALA A 134 3.73 -9.06 -9.99
CA ALA A 134 3.21 -9.52 -11.28
C ALA A 134 2.14 -10.61 -11.12
N ARG A 135 2.21 -11.40 -10.07
CA ARG A 135 1.21 -12.43 -9.75
C ARG A 135 -0.19 -11.88 -9.54
N PHE A 136 -0.31 -10.60 -9.16
CA PHE A 136 -1.59 -9.92 -8.92
C PHE A 136 -2.03 -9.08 -10.12
N GLY A 137 -1.26 -9.07 -11.19
CA GLY A 137 -1.60 -8.33 -12.41
C GLY A 137 -0.87 -7.01 -12.57
N PHE A 138 0.08 -6.68 -11.71
CA PHE A 138 0.88 -5.47 -11.86
C PHE A 138 1.89 -5.62 -13.00
N ALA A 139 1.95 -4.60 -13.86
CA ALA A 139 2.91 -4.51 -14.96
C ALA A 139 4.08 -3.62 -14.57
N ASP A 140 5.29 -4.02 -14.95
CA ASP A 140 6.51 -3.26 -14.69
C ASP A 140 6.63 -2.10 -15.70
N GLU A 141 6.59 -0.87 -15.20
CA GLU A 141 6.75 0.36 -16.01
C GLU A 141 8.21 0.85 -16.02
N GLY A 142 9.12 0.10 -15.42
CA GLY A 142 10.53 0.42 -15.40
C GLY A 142 10.99 1.14 -14.14
N VAL A 143 12.27 1.50 -14.13
CA VAL A 143 12.89 2.21 -13.01
C VAL A 143 12.37 3.64 -12.95
N THR A 144 11.99 4.09 -11.74
CA THR A 144 11.52 5.45 -11.51
C THR A 144 12.54 6.23 -10.66
N ASP A 145 12.65 7.53 -10.94
CA ASP A 145 13.39 8.48 -10.11
C ASP A 145 12.45 9.36 -9.26
N LYS A 146 11.14 9.21 -9.43
CA LYS A 146 10.12 10.02 -8.73
C LYS A 146 9.82 9.54 -7.33
N SER A 147 9.96 8.23 -7.10
CA SER A 147 9.75 7.62 -5.80
C SER A 147 10.82 6.57 -5.57
N THR A 148 11.94 6.99 -5.02
CA THR A 148 13.07 6.10 -4.77
C THR A 148 13.11 5.58 -3.34
N HIS A 149 12.49 6.30 -2.41
CA HIS A 149 12.50 5.97 -0.99
C HIS A 149 13.91 5.61 -0.50
N GLY A 150 14.93 6.35 -1.03
CA GLY A 150 16.33 6.13 -0.73
C GLY A 150 17.03 5.05 -1.53
N ASN A 151 16.32 4.33 -2.42
CA ASN A 151 16.85 3.23 -3.22
C ASN A 151 16.34 3.30 -4.66
N VAL A 152 16.99 2.58 -5.56
CA VAL A 152 16.46 2.38 -6.91
C VAL A 152 15.18 1.54 -6.81
N ALA A 153 14.10 2.03 -7.41
CA ALA A 153 12.80 1.37 -7.34
C ALA A 153 12.21 1.22 -8.74
N CYS A 154 11.45 0.14 -8.93
CA CYS A 154 10.64 -0.07 -10.12
C CYS A 154 9.22 0.43 -9.86
N CYS A 155 8.64 1.13 -10.84
CA CYS A 155 7.24 1.54 -10.79
C CYS A 155 6.38 0.43 -11.35
N LEU A 156 5.37 -0.01 -10.60
CA LEU A 156 4.43 -1.04 -11.03
C LEU A 156 3.03 -0.47 -11.13
N LEU A 157 2.34 -0.84 -12.20
CA LEU A 157 1.01 -0.34 -12.51
C LEU A 157 0.03 -1.50 -12.66
N TYR A 158 -1.11 -1.42 -11.98
CA TYR A 158 -2.26 -2.28 -12.21
C TYR A 158 -3.36 -1.42 -12.83
N THR A 159 -3.90 -1.83 -13.98
CA THR A 159 -5.04 -1.14 -14.60
C THR A 159 -6.29 -2.01 -14.50
N SER A 160 -7.40 -1.41 -14.09
CA SER A 160 -8.67 -2.13 -13.91
C SER A 160 -9.17 -2.75 -15.22
N ASP A 161 -8.94 -2.08 -16.35
CA ASP A 161 -9.36 -2.58 -17.66
C ASP A 161 -8.60 -3.84 -18.08
N ALA A 162 -7.29 -3.90 -17.79
CA ALA A 162 -6.47 -5.06 -18.13
C ALA A 162 -6.92 -6.33 -17.39
N ALA A 163 -7.44 -6.20 -16.17
CA ALA A 163 -7.92 -7.33 -15.39
C ALA A 163 -9.21 -7.91 -15.93
N ASP A 164 -10.04 -7.12 -16.60
CA ASP A 164 -11.31 -7.57 -17.15
C ASP A 164 -11.12 -8.38 -18.45
N GLU A 165 -9.94 -8.33 -19.03
CA GLU A 165 -9.60 -9.11 -20.22
C GLU A 165 -9.05 -10.51 -19.90
N LEU A 166 -8.77 -10.77 -18.65
CA LEU A 166 -8.27 -12.06 -18.19
C LEU A 166 -9.42 -12.97 -17.73
#